data_ed62654bb4d17a15485fbee4f48ccacd
#
_entry.id   ed62654bb4d17a15485fbee4f48ccacd
#
_cell.length_a   1.000
_cell.length_b   1.000
_cell.length_c   1.000
_cell.angle_alpha   90.00
_cell.angle_beta   90.00
_cell.angle_gamma   90.00
#
_symmetry.space_group_name_H-M   'P 1'
#
loop_
_entity.id
_entity.type
_entity.pdbx_description
1 polymer ?
#
loop_
_entity_poly.entity_id
_entity_poly.type
_entity_poly.pdbx_seq_one_letter_code
_entity_poly.pdbx_strand_id
1 'polypeptide(L)'
;MDARGSLPKHMQISELLVREIAAGRLADGARLPTERALAGDLGVAVGTLRRALDELTEKGLLERVQGSGNYVRHKPDARSLYAFFRLERPGGGGLPTAEVISADALPRPESLATEGGALRVLRVRRLRRLDGFAAALEEIWVDAAGAAGLAARALSESLYLTYQQALGVAIERTEDRVGVAPLPDWGTLDIPPGTPVGHVTRRGWADGKVVETSETWFDSNVARFVSRMR
;
A
#
# COMPACT_ATOMS: atom_id res chain seq x y z
N MET A 1 9.53 20.79 -2.14
CA MET A 1 9.60 20.08 -0.84
C MET A 1 9.60 18.60 -1.16
N ASP A 2 10.78 17.96 -1.14
CA ASP A 2 10.88 16.51 -1.30
C ASP A 2 10.19 15.84 -0.13
N ALA A 3 9.11 15.12 -0.38
CA ALA A 3 8.40 14.33 0.60
C ALA A 3 9.32 13.17 1.02
N ARG A 4 10.04 13.35 2.12
CA ARG A 4 10.90 12.33 2.72
C ARG A 4 10.02 11.15 3.14
N GLY A 5 10.20 10.01 2.48
CA GLY A 5 9.40 8.79 2.66
C GLY A 5 8.56 8.39 1.45
N SER A 6 8.44 9.25 0.43
CA SER A 6 7.75 8.90 -0.81
C SER A 6 8.59 7.92 -1.64
N LEU A 7 7.93 6.89 -2.18
CA LEU A 7 8.57 5.99 -3.14
C LEU A 7 9.01 6.78 -4.39
N PRO A 8 10.13 6.42 -5.03
CA PRO A 8 10.50 6.97 -6.32
C PRO A 8 9.34 6.88 -7.32
N LYS A 9 9.14 7.92 -8.13
CA LYS A 9 7.96 8.03 -9.01
C LYS A 9 7.79 6.83 -9.95
N HIS A 10 8.89 6.27 -10.46
CA HIS A 10 8.84 5.06 -11.29
C HIS A 10 8.31 3.84 -10.52
N MET A 11 8.68 3.67 -9.25
CA MET A 11 8.14 2.59 -8.40
C MET A 11 6.64 2.77 -8.13
N GLN A 12 6.19 4.00 -7.88
CA GLN A 12 4.76 4.29 -7.72
C GLN A 12 3.97 3.87 -8.96
N ILE A 13 4.50 4.18 -10.17
CA ILE A 13 3.88 3.82 -11.44
C ILE A 13 3.92 2.32 -11.68
N SER A 14 5.07 1.69 -11.43
CA SER A 14 5.21 0.23 -11.51
C SER A 14 4.13 -0.46 -10.67
N GLU A 15 3.99 -0.05 -9.41
CA GLU A 15 2.99 -0.63 -8.50
C GLU A 15 1.54 -0.32 -8.90
N LEU A 16 1.26 0.88 -9.46
CA LEU A 16 -0.05 1.17 -10.02
C LEU A 16 -0.40 0.17 -11.12
N LEU A 17 0.51 -0.04 -12.08
CA LEU A 17 0.29 -0.97 -13.18
C LEU A 17 0.19 -2.43 -12.70
N VAL A 18 1.00 -2.86 -11.73
CA VAL A 18 0.87 -4.18 -11.08
C VAL A 18 -0.55 -4.37 -10.53
N ARG A 19 -1.10 -3.37 -9.85
CA ARG A 19 -2.46 -3.43 -9.30
C ARG A 19 -3.52 -3.47 -10.40
N GLU A 20 -3.35 -2.72 -11.50
CA GLU A 20 -4.26 -2.74 -12.65
C GLU A 20 -4.28 -4.12 -13.34
N ILE A 21 -3.11 -4.75 -13.48
CA ILE A 21 -2.97 -6.12 -14.01
C ILE A 21 -3.62 -7.13 -13.04
N ALA A 22 -3.30 -7.06 -11.76
CA ALA A 22 -3.86 -7.95 -10.75
C ALA A 22 -5.38 -7.80 -10.62
N ALA A 23 -5.91 -6.60 -10.84
CA ALA A 23 -7.34 -6.33 -10.85
C ALA A 23 -8.06 -6.78 -12.13
N GLY A 24 -7.30 -7.20 -13.16
CA GLY A 24 -7.83 -7.60 -14.46
C GLY A 24 -8.29 -6.41 -15.33
N ARG A 25 -8.03 -5.16 -14.93
CA ARG A 25 -8.31 -3.97 -15.76
C ARG A 25 -7.35 -3.86 -16.94
N LEU A 26 -6.12 -4.33 -16.76
CA LEU A 26 -5.18 -4.59 -17.85
C LEU A 26 -5.16 -6.11 -18.08
N ALA A 27 -5.87 -6.57 -19.10
CA ALA A 27 -6.02 -7.99 -19.38
C ALA A 27 -4.71 -8.61 -19.89
N ASP A 28 -4.53 -9.92 -19.66
CA ASP A 28 -3.40 -10.67 -20.25
C ASP A 28 -3.41 -10.57 -21.77
N GLY A 29 -2.23 -10.32 -22.36
CA GLY A 29 -2.07 -10.09 -23.79
C GLY A 29 -2.48 -8.68 -24.26
N ALA A 30 -3.08 -7.83 -23.41
CA ALA A 30 -3.45 -6.48 -23.80
C ALA A 30 -2.20 -5.64 -24.10
N ARG A 31 -2.27 -4.85 -25.18
CA ARG A 31 -1.23 -3.89 -25.52
C ARG A 31 -1.41 -2.61 -24.71
N LEU A 32 -0.36 -2.15 -24.05
CA LEU A 32 -0.36 -0.84 -23.39
C LEU A 32 -0.36 0.30 -24.43
N PRO A 33 -0.92 1.47 -24.07
CA PRO A 33 -0.74 2.69 -24.86
C PRO A 33 0.73 2.97 -25.14
N THR A 34 1.02 3.79 -26.15
CA THR A 34 2.42 4.20 -26.41
C THR A 34 3.02 4.86 -25.16
N GLU A 35 4.34 4.71 -24.96
CA GLU A 35 5.02 5.30 -23.81
C GLU A 35 4.74 6.80 -23.65
N ARG A 36 4.64 7.53 -24.79
CA ARG A 36 4.34 8.96 -24.77
C ARG A 36 2.90 9.25 -24.32
N ALA A 37 1.94 8.48 -24.80
CA ALA A 37 0.54 8.63 -24.40
C ALA A 37 0.35 8.28 -22.92
N LEU A 38 0.85 7.11 -22.52
CA LEU A 38 0.73 6.64 -21.13
C LEU A 38 1.46 7.57 -20.14
N ALA A 39 2.63 8.12 -20.51
CA ALA A 39 3.31 9.10 -19.68
C ALA A 39 2.50 10.40 -19.54
N GLY A 40 1.84 10.83 -20.63
CA GLY A 40 0.92 11.97 -20.61
C GLY A 40 -0.27 11.74 -19.69
N ASP A 41 -0.93 10.57 -19.81
CA ASP A 41 -2.08 10.20 -18.99
C ASP A 41 -1.73 10.12 -17.49
N LEU A 42 -0.51 9.66 -17.18
CA LEU A 42 -0.01 9.56 -15.80
C LEU A 42 0.67 10.85 -15.29
N GLY A 43 0.79 11.89 -16.13
CA GLY A 43 1.39 13.16 -15.74
C GLY A 43 2.88 13.04 -15.36
N VAL A 44 3.66 12.18 -16.07
CA VAL A 44 5.06 11.92 -15.76
C VAL A 44 5.96 12.05 -16.98
N ALA A 45 7.29 12.21 -16.76
CA ALA A 45 8.26 12.16 -17.84
C ALA A 45 8.34 10.74 -18.44
N VAL A 46 8.52 10.65 -19.77
CA VAL A 46 8.65 9.36 -20.49
C VAL A 46 9.79 8.51 -19.91
N GLY A 47 10.91 9.11 -19.49
CA GLY A 47 12.02 8.38 -18.87
C GLY A 47 11.65 7.75 -17.53
N THR A 48 10.77 8.38 -16.75
CA THR A 48 10.25 7.83 -15.50
C THR A 48 9.33 6.63 -15.77
N LEU A 49 8.44 6.76 -16.77
CA LEU A 49 7.59 5.66 -17.20
C LEU A 49 8.41 4.48 -17.71
N ARG A 50 9.43 4.70 -18.53
CA ARG A 50 10.30 3.63 -19.04
C ARG A 50 10.91 2.79 -17.93
N ARG A 51 11.44 3.43 -16.88
CA ARG A 51 11.96 2.71 -15.70
C ARG A 51 10.90 1.84 -15.06
N ALA A 52 9.67 2.34 -14.93
CA ALA A 52 8.57 1.55 -14.38
C ALA A 52 8.22 0.35 -15.28
N LEU A 53 8.20 0.52 -16.59
CA LEU A 53 7.95 -0.56 -17.55
C LEU A 53 9.08 -1.59 -17.59
N ASP A 54 10.34 -1.15 -17.44
CA ASP A 54 11.51 -2.03 -17.35
C ASP A 54 11.39 -2.94 -16.09
N GLU A 55 11.04 -2.37 -14.92
CA GLU A 55 10.78 -3.15 -13.70
C GLU A 55 9.65 -4.19 -13.89
N LEU A 56 8.57 -3.82 -14.59
CA LEU A 56 7.47 -4.75 -14.87
C LEU A 56 7.90 -5.86 -15.82
N THR A 57 8.77 -5.55 -16.76
CA THR A 57 9.35 -6.54 -17.70
C THR A 57 10.27 -7.51 -16.95
N GLU A 58 11.12 -7.01 -16.04
CA GLU A 58 11.96 -7.84 -15.17
C GLU A 58 11.13 -8.75 -14.25
N LYS A 59 10.01 -8.25 -13.73
CA LYS A 59 9.03 -9.04 -12.96
C LYS A 59 8.25 -10.04 -13.82
N GLY A 60 8.37 -9.98 -15.16
CA GLY A 60 7.64 -10.81 -16.11
C GLY A 60 6.15 -10.49 -16.23
N LEU A 61 5.76 -9.26 -15.86
CA LEU A 61 4.40 -8.74 -15.98
C LEU A 61 4.15 -8.00 -17.30
N LEU A 62 5.23 -7.69 -18.02
CA LEU A 62 5.19 -7.14 -19.37
C LEU A 62 6.15 -7.90 -20.29
N GLU A 63 5.75 -7.99 -21.54
CA GLU A 63 6.60 -8.41 -22.64
C GLU A 63 6.79 -7.23 -23.59
N ARG A 64 8.06 -6.86 -23.86
CA ARG A 64 8.39 -5.84 -24.85
C ARG A 64 8.61 -6.49 -26.20
N VAL A 65 7.75 -6.14 -27.17
CA VAL A 65 7.87 -6.59 -28.56
C VAL A 65 8.45 -5.44 -29.39
N GLN A 66 9.65 -5.65 -29.94
CA GLN A 66 10.36 -4.63 -30.72
C GLN A 66 9.51 -4.14 -31.89
N GLY A 67 9.39 -2.83 -32.04
CA GLY A 67 8.59 -2.18 -33.09
C GLY A 67 7.08 -2.24 -32.87
N SER A 68 6.59 -2.99 -31.86
CA SER A 68 5.17 -3.15 -31.58
C SER A 68 4.72 -2.49 -30.29
N GLY A 69 5.45 -2.67 -29.18
CA GLY A 69 5.11 -2.06 -27.90
C GLY A 69 5.22 -3.01 -26.71
N ASN A 70 4.58 -2.63 -25.60
CA ASN A 70 4.56 -3.42 -24.38
C ASN A 70 3.22 -4.15 -24.25
N TYR A 71 3.28 -5.44 -23.94
CA TYR A 71 2.11 -6.32 -23.79
C TYR A 71 2.04 -6.86 -22.37
N VAL A 72 0.86 -6.84 -21.79
CA VAL A 72 0.60 -7.35 -20.44
C VAL A 72 0.79 -8.87 -20.40
N ARG A 73 1.43 -9.35 -19.33
CA ARG A 73 1.53 -10.77 -19.00
C ARG A 73 1.02 -10.98 -17.58
N HIS A 74 0.01 -11.82 -17.46
CA HIS A 74 -0.52 -12.18 -16.15
C HIS A 74 0.39 -13.21 -15.50
N LYS A 75 0.92 -12.87 -14.32
CA LYS A 75 1.74 -13.77 -13.49
C LYS A 75 1.11 -13.88 -12.10
N PRO A 76 0.52 -15.05 -11.77
CA PRO A 76 -0.21 -15.23 -10.50
C PRO A 76 0.61 -14.89 -9.24
N ASP A 77 1.93 -15.13 -9.30
CA ASP A 77 2.85 -14.96 -8.16
C ASP A 77 3.58 -13.61 -8.12
N ALA A 78 3.21 -12.65 -8.99
CA ALA A 78 3.83 -11.34 -8.98
C ALA A 78 3.50 -10.59 -7.68
N ARG A 79 4.49 -10.48 -6.80
CA ARG A 79 4.35 -9.76 -5.54
C ARG A 79 4.37 -8.26 -5.79
N SER A 80 3.26 -7.59 -5.47
CA SER A 80 3.15 -6.14 -5.41
C SER A 80 3.60 -5.64 -4.03
N LEU A 81 4.24 -4.47 -3.96
CA LEU A 81 4.50 -3.76 -2.70
C LEU A 81 3.20 -3.46 -1.94
N TYR A 82 2.09 -3.43 -2.66
CA TYR A 82 0.74 -3.21 -2.14
C TYR A 82 -0.14 -4.47 -2.24
N ALA A 83 0.46 -5.68 -2.24
CA ALA A 83 -0.25 -6.94 -2.41
C ALA A 83 -1.46 -7.10 -1.46
N PHE A 84 -1.34 -6.53 -0.25
CA PHE A 84 -2.39 -6.56 0.77
C PHE A 84 -3.18 -5.26 0.89
N PHE A 85 -2.88 -4.23 0.08
CA PHE A 85 -3.66 -3.00 0.08
C PHE A 85 -4.96 -3.16 -0.71
N ARG A 86 -6.10 -2.98 -0.04
CA ARG A 86 -7.44 -3.30 -0.57
C ARG A 86 -8.30 -2.08 -0.88
N LEU A 87 -7.83 -0.86 -0.62
CA LEU A 87 -8.61 0.33 -0.95
C LEU A 87 -8.39 0.76 -2.40
N GLU A 88 -9.49 1.10 -3.08
CA GLU A 88 -9.51 1.63 -4.43
C GLU A 88 -10.46 2.82 -4.50
N ARG A 89 -10.30 3.69 -5.51
CA ARG A 89 -11.28 4.74 -5.82
C ARG A 89 -12.63 4.10 -6.17
N PRO A 90 -13.77 4.81 -6.04
CA PRO A 90 -15.08 4.29 -6.41
C PRO A 90 -15.16 3.78 -7.85
N GLY A 91 -14.42 4.41 -8.79
CA GLY A 91 -14.28 3.98 -10.18
C GLY A 91 -13.22 2.87 -10.40
N GLY A 92 -12.60 2.38 -9.35
CA GLY A 92 -11.49 1.43 -9.39
C GLY A 92 -10.12 2.11 -9.41
N GLY A 93 -9.07 1.34 -9.10
CA GLY A 93 -7.67 1.82 -9.10
C GLY A 93 -7.37 2.87 -8.04
N GLY A 94 -6.52 3.80 -8.40
CA GLY A 94 -5.99 4.86 -7.55
C GLY A 94 -4.59 4.57 -7.03
N LEU A 95 -3.67 5.53 -7.24
CA LEU A 95 -2.30 5.47 -6.75
C LEU A 95 -2.30 5.70 -5.23
N PRO A 96 -1.91 4.72 -4.41
CA PRO A 96 -1.83 4.90 -2.96
C PRO A 96 -0.55 5.64 -2.59
N THR A 97 -0.71 6.70 -1.79
CA THR A 97 0.40 7.36 -1.08
C THR A 97 0.08 7.44 0.40
N ALA A 98 1.08 7.67 1.24
CA ALA A 98 0.88 7.80 2.68
C ALA A 98 1.77 8.89 3.28
N GLU A 99 1.18 9.66 4.18
CA GLU A 99 1.86 10.66 5.00
C GLU A 99 1.88 10.18 6.45
N VAL A 100 3.07 10.05 7.04
CA VAL A 100 3.23 9.64 8.44
C VAL A 100 2.88 10.83 9.34
N ILE A 101 1.85 10.67 10.16
CA ILE A 101 1.44 11.65 11.18
C ILE A 101 2.29 11.49 12.44
N SER A 102 2.44 10.25 12.91
CA SER A 102 3.32 9.93 14.03
C SER A 102 3.89 8.52 13.93
N ALA A 103 5.04 8.29 14.58
CA ALA A 103 5.67 6.99 14.74
C ALA A 103 6.31 6.93 16.13
N ASP A 104 5.72 6.17 17.02
CA ASP A 104 6.02 6.17 18.44
C ASP A 104 6.34 4.75 18.94
N ALA A 105 7.39 4.59 19.73
CA ALA A 105 7.63 3.37 20.47
C ALA A 105 6.80 3.40 21.76
N LEU A 106 5.81 2.52 21.87
CA LEU A 106 4.83 2.47 22.96
C LEU A 106 4.77 1.07 23.60
N PRO A 107 4.22 0.94 24.82
CA PRO A 107 3.88 -0.35 25.39
C PRO A 107 2.98 -1.13 24.41
N ARG A 108 3.16 -2.45 24.36
CA ARG A 108 2.38 -3.32 23.50
C ARG A 108 0.89 -3.29 23.88
N PRO A 109 -0.06 -3.11 22.93
CA PRO A 109 -1.48 -3.22 23.19
C PRO A 109 -1.90 -4.69 23.30
N GLU A 110 -3.02 -4.95 23.97
CA GLU A 110 -3.59 -6.31 24.10
C GLU A 110 -3.91 -6.95 22.74
N SER A 111 -4.27 -6.14 21.74
CA SER A 111 -4.56 -6.62 20.36
C SER A 111 -3.37 -7.30 19.69
N LEU A 112 -2.14 -7.01 20.16
CA LEU A 112 -0.88 -7.64 19.73
C LEU A 112 -0.35 -8.67 20.73
N ALA A 113 -1.13 -9.07 21.73
CA ALA A 113 -0.68 -10.02 22.74
C ALA A 113 -0.28 -11.36 22.11
N THR A 114 1.02 -11.55 21.94
CA THR A 114 1.66 -12.82 21.57
C THR A 114 2.60 -13.23 22.68
N GLU A 115 2.70 -14.52 22.98
CA GLU A 115 3.66 -15.01 23.96
C GLU A 115 5.09 -14.64 23.54
N GLY A 116 5.86 -14.03 24.44
CA GLY A 116 7.28 -13.72 24.24
C GLY A 116 7.62 -12.52 23.35
N GLY A 117 6.66 -11.67 23.00
CA GLY A 117 6.94 -10.48 22.18
C GLY A 117 7.60 -9.32 22.94
N ALA A 118 8.02 -8.26 22.21
CA ALA A 118 8.71 -7.11 22.79
C ALA A 118 7.82 -6.33 23.76
N LEU A 119 8.40 -5.76 24.84
CA LEU A 119 7.64 -4.91 25.78
C LEU A 119 7.20 -3.59 25.13
N ARG A 120 7.96 -3.10 24.17
CA ARG A 120 7.65 -1.89 23.39
C ARG A 120 7.60 -2.23 21.91
N VAL A 121 6.58 -1.71 21.27
CA VAL A 121 6.29 -1.93 19.84
C VAL A 121 6.18 -0.58 19.13
N LEU A 122 6.32 -0.57 17.83
CA LEU A 122 6.13 0.64 17.02
C LEU A 122 4.64 0.83 16.75
N ARG A 123 4.11 2.01 17.08
CA ARG A 123 2.83 2.50 16.56
C ARG A 123 3.08 3.51 15.46
N VAL A 124 2.45 3.34 14.30
CA VAL A 124 2.47 4.29 13.18
C VAL A 124 1.06 4.78 12.94
N ARG A 125 0.85 6.10 12.95
CA ARG A 125 -0.36 6.75 12.49
C ARG A 125 -0.08 7.47 11.18
N ARG A 126 -0.93 7.30 10.19
CA ARG A 126 -0.73 7.93 8.89
C ARG A 126 -2.04 8.24 8.17
N LEU A 127 -1.97 9.26 7.31
CA LEU A 127 -3.00 9.59 6.35
C LEU A 127 -2.69 8.87 5.04
N ARG A 128 -3.63 8.07 4.57
CA ARG A 128 -3.59 7.42 3.26
C ARG A 128 -4.33 8.26 2.23
N ARG A 129 -3.71 8.44 1.07
CA ARG A 129 -4.35 9.10 -0.08
C ARG A 129 -4.48 8.12 -1.25
N LEU A 130 -5.49 8.36 -2.09
CA LEU A 130 -5.66 7.73 -3.39
C LEU A 130 -5.76 8.82 -4.45
N ASP A 131 -4.81 8.86 -5.39
CA ASP A 131 -4.68 9.93 -6.39
C ASP A 131 -4.64 11.34 -5.76
N GLY A 132 -4.02 11.48 -4.59
CA GLY A 132 -3.94 12.73 -3.85
C GLY A 132 -5.13 13.04 -2.95
N PHE A 133 -6.27 12.37 -3.09
CA PHE A 133 -7.44 12.57 -2.21
C PHE A 133 -7.25 11.86 -0.88
N ALA A 134 -7.54 12.53 0.23
CA ALA A 134 -7.53 11.94 1.57
C ALA A 134 -8.57 10.83 1.64
N ALA A 135 -8.12 9.57 1.79
CA ALA A 135 -8.97 8.40 1.64
C ALA A 135 -9.18 7.64 2.95
N ALA A 136 -8.14 7.56 3.80
CA ALA A 136 -8.22 6.80 5.05
C ALA A 136 -7.21 7.29 6.09
N LEU A 137 -7.54 7.08 7.36
CA LEU A 137 -6.60 7.10 8.47
C LEU A 137 -6.22 5.66 8.81
N GLU A 138 -4.94 5.45 9.12
CA GLU A 138 -4.42 4.14 9.51
C GLU A 138 -3.65 4.24 10.82
N GLU A 139 -3.96 3.37 11.78
CA GLU A 139 -3.14 3.13 12.97
C GLU A 139 -2.60 1.71 12.90
N ILE A 140 -1.28 1.58 12.92
CA ILE A 140 -0.59 0.32 12.67
C ILE A 140 0.37 0.07 13.83
N TRP A 141 0.29 -1.12 14.41
CA TRP A 141 1.16 -1.58 15.49
C TRP A 141 2.04 -2.71 14.98
N VAL A 142 3.34 -2.58 15.18
CA VAL A 142 4.35 -3.53 14.66
C VAL A 142 5.18 -4.09 15.80
N ASP A 143 5.09 -5.40 15.98
CA ASP A 143 5.88 -6.19 16.93
C ASP A 143 6.91 -7.03 16.19
N ALA A 144 7.97 -6.38 15.76
CA ALA A 144 9.10 -7.04 15.13
C ALA A 144 10.42 -6.55 15.77
N ALA A 145 11.42 -7.41 15.77
CA ALA A 145 12.74 -7.03 16.30
C ALA A 145 13.27 -5.77 15.61
N GLY A 146 13.65 -4.76 16.39
CA GLY A 146 14.13 -3.47 15.87
C GLY A 146 13.05 -2.47 15.46
N ALA A 147 11.76 -2.86 15.36
CA ALA A 147 10.69 -1.96 14.91
C ALA A 147 10.55 -0.73 15.79
N ALA A 148 10.63 -0.88 17.11
CA ALA A 148 10.53 0.24 18.06
C ALA A 148 11.63 1.31 17.88
N GLY A 149 12.72 1.00 17.20
CA GLY A 149 13.81 1.92 16.86
C GLY A 149 13.64 2.66 15.53
N LEU A 150 12.62 2.34 14.74
CA LEU A 150 12.40 3.01 13.46
C LEU A 150 11.88 4.43 13.69
N ALA A 151 12.55 5.40 13.07
CA ALA A 151 12.08 6.78 13.06
C ALA A 151 11.07 7.00 11.93
N ALA A 152 10.14 7.94 12.10
CA ALA A 152 9.13 8.29 11.08
C ALA A 152 9.73 8.54 9.68
N ARG A 153 10.91 9.16 9.61
CA ARG A 153 11.61 9.46 8.35
C ARG A 153 12.10 8.20 7.59
N ALA A 154 12.19 7.05 8.27
CA ALA A 154 12.61 5.77 7.67
C ALA A 154 11.42 4.97 7.12
N LEU A 155 10.18 5.41 7.40
CA LEU A 155 8.98 4.73 6.96
C LEU A 155 8.63 5.16 5.54
N SER A 156 8.51 4.19 4.64
CA SER A 156 8.05 4.43 3.27
C SER A 156 6.51 4.41 3.19
N GLU A 157 5.97 4.84 2.05
CA GLU A 157 4.53 4.73 1.74
C GLU A 157 4.03 3.28 1.81
N SER A 158 4.89 2.29 1.53
CA SER A 158 4.66 0.87 1.77
C SER A 158 5.42 0.42 3.02
N LEU A 159 4.71 0.23 4.14
CA LEU A 159 5.34 -0.29 5.36
C LEU A 159 5.89 -1.70 5.18
N TYR A 160 5.26 -2.53 4.38
CA TYR A 160 5.75 -3.89 4.12
C TYR A 160 7.10 -3.90 3.40
N LEU A 161 7.35 -2.92 2.52
CA LEU A 161 8.69 -2.70 1.97
C LEU A 161 9.67 -2.28 3.06
N THR A 162 9.25 -1.37 3.96
CA THR A 162 10.07 -0.94 5.10
C THR A 162 10.40 -2.13 6.02
N TYR A 163 9.41 -2.98 6.34
CA TYR A 163 9.66 -4.16 7.18
C TYR A 163 10.67 -5.10 6.53
N GLN A 164 10.53 -5.35 5.23
CA GLN A 164 11.47 -6.22 4.52
C GLN A 164 12.88 -5.64 4.48
N GLN A 165 13.03 -4.35 4.18
CA GLN A 165 14.34 -3.71 4.01
C GLN A 165 15.05 -3.39 5.33
N ALA A 166 14.30 -2.92 6.34
CA ALA A 166 14.87 -2.45 7.59
C ALA A 166 14.87 -3.49 8.72
N LEU A 167 13.93 -4.43 8.68
CA LEU A 167 13.74 -5.42 9.75
C LEU A 167 13.97 -6.87 9.27
N GLY A 168 14.09 -7.11 7.96
CA GLY A 168 14.16 -8.47 7.39
C GLY A 168 12.84 -9.26 7.51
N VAL A 169 11.72 -8.58 7.79
CA VAL A 169 10.40 -9.19 8.02
C VAL A 169 9.56 -9.10 6.75
N ALA A 170 9.09 -10.23 6.25
CA ALA A 170 8.15 -10.32 5.13
C ALA A 170 6.78 -10.76 5.65
N ILE A 171 5.74 -9.96 5.41
CA ILE A 171 4.37 -10.37 5.71
C ILE A 171 3.94 -11.43 4.70
N GLU A 172 3.58 -12.60 5.20
CA GLU A 172 3.23 -13.78 4.40
C GLU A 172 1.72 -13.91 4.22
N ARG A 173 0.97 -13.53 5.24
CA ARG A 173 -0.50 -13.66 5.30
C ARG A 173 -1.11 -12.48 6.04
N THR A 174 -2.29 -12.07 5.61
CA THR A 174 -3.14 -11.12 6.35
C THR A 174 -4.54 -11.68 6.54
N GLU A 175 -5.20 -11.23 7.60
CA GLU A 175 -6.63 -11.41 7.85
C GLU A 175 -7.26 -10.03 8.02
N ASP A 176 -8.26 -9.73 7.21
CA ASP A 176 -9.02 -8.48 7.27
C ASP A 176 -10.43 -8.74 7.77
N ARG A 177 -10.87 -7.94 8.74
CA ARG A 177 -12.26 -7.87 9.19
C ARG A 177 -12.80 -6.49 8.85
N VAL A 178 -13.92 -6.46 8.14
CA VAL A 178 -14.50 -5.22 7.62
C VAL A 178 -15.77 -4.91 8.38
N GLY A 179 -15.92 -3.67 8.81
CA GLY A 179 -17.06 -3.18 9.56
C GLY A 179 -17.27 -1.67 9.37
N VAL A 180 -17.91 -1.07 10.34
CA VAL A 180 -18.13 0.38 10.45
C VAL A 180 -17.69 0.81 11.85
N ALA A 181 -16.97 1.93 11.94
CA ALA A 181 -16.59 2.53 13.20
C ALA A 181 -16.62 4.06 13.13
N PRO A 182 -16.70 4.78 14.24
CA PRO A 182 -16.56 6.23 14.24
C PRO A 182 -15.14 6.63 13.80
N LEU A 183 -15.04 7.67 12.96
CA LEU A 183 -13.76 8.26 12.56
C LEU A 183 -13.02 8.77 13.80
N PRO A 184 -11.75 8.39 14.03
CA PRO A 184 -10.99 8.89 15.17
C PRO A 184 -10.66 10.38 15.04
N ASP A 185 -10.31 11.02 16.15
CA ASP A 185 -10.01 12.46 16.26
C ASP A 185 -8.53 12.81 16.10
N TRP A 186 -7.64 11.81 16.04
CA TRP A 186 -6.19 12.02 15.95
C TRP A 186 -5.67 12.38 14.55
N GLY A 187 -6.53 12.37 13.54
CA GLY A 187 -6.20 12.73 12.16
C GLY A 187 -7.39 13.35 11.46
N THR A 188 -7.20 13.85 10.25
CA THR A 188 -8.23 14.54 9.48
C THR A 188 -8.49 13.87 8.15
N LEU A 189 -9.76 13.59 7.87
CA LEU A 189 -10.34 13.42 6.55
C LEU A 189 -11.27 14.62 6.28
N ASP A 190 -11.78 14.74 5.07
CA ASP A 190 -12.73 15.83 4.72
C ASP A 190 -14.14 15.61 5.32
N ILE A 191 -14.20 14.91 6.45
CA ILE A 191 -15.41 14.61 7.23
C ILE A 191 -15.11 14.76 8.73
N PRO A 192 -16.12 15.12 9.56
CA PRO A 192 -15.92 15.32 10.99
C PRO A 192 -15.50 14.05 11.74
N PRO A 193 -14.68 14.14 12.81
CA PRO A 193 -14.47 13.05 13.75
C PRO A 193 -15.79 12.52 14.32
N GLY A 194 -15.82 11.20 14.64
CA GLY A 194 -17.03 10.54 15.12
C GLY A 194 -18.03 10.14 14.02
N THR A 195 -17.88 10.62 12.79
CA THR A 195 -18.70 10.18 11.65
C THR A 195 -18.51 8.66 11.44
N PRO A 196 -19.59 7.87 11.28
CA PRO A 196 -19.49 6.47 10.90
C PRO A 196 -18.83 6.30 9.53
N VAL A 197 -17.74 5.56 9.44
CA VAL A 197 -16.97 5.32 8.22
C VAL A 197 -16.68 3.82 8.06
N GLY A 198 -16.25 3.43 6.85
CA GLY A 198 -15.76 2.08 6.64
C GLY A 198 -14.54 1.81 7.53
N HIS A 199 -14.50 0.65 8.16
CA HIS A 199 -13.48 0.27 9.12
C HIS A 199 -12.93 -1.11 8.79
N VAL A 200 -11.61 -1.25 8.78
CA VAL A 200 -10.92 -2.53 8.58
C VAL A 200 -9.97 -2.75 9.74
N THR A 201 -10.11 -3.87 10.41
CA THR A 201 -9.08 -4.37 11.33
C THR A 201 -8.30 -5.47 10.61
N ARG A 202 -6.96 -5.39 10.69
CA ARG A 202 -6.06 -6.35 10.05
C ARG A 202 -5.12 -6.98 11.05
N ARG A 203 -4.81 -8.25 10.84
CA ARG A 203 -3.65 -8.94 11.41
C ARG A 203 -2.71 -9.36 10.30
N GLY A 204 -1.41 -9.19 10.49
CA GLY A 204 -0.34 -9.61 9.58
C GLY A 204 0.58 -10.61 10.25
N TRP A 205 0.94 -11.69 9.53
CA TRP A 205 1.81 -12.75 10.02
C TRP A 205 3.12 -12.80 9.25
N ALA A 206 4.19 -13.05 9.98
CA ALA A 206 5.50 -13.46 9.47
C ALA A 206 6.02 -14.59 10.35
N ASP A 207 6.63 -15.61 9.75
CA ASP A 207 7.15 -16.79 10.43
C ASP A 207 6.13 -17.43 11.41
N GLY A 208 4.87 -17.48 10.96
CA GLY A 208 3.76 -18.06 11.74
C GLY A 208 3.29 -17.23 12.93
N LYS A 209 3.86 -16.06 13.20
CA LYS A 209 3.50 -15.18 14.33
C LYS A 209 2.79 -13.92 13.84
N VAL A 210 1.87 -13.39 14.65
CA VAL A 210 1.30 -12.05 14.43
C VAL A 210 2.38 -11.03 14.72
N VAL A 211 2.80 -10.28 13.70
CA VAL A 211 3.81 -9.22 13.80
C VAL A 211 3.23 -7.83 13.57
N GLU A 212 2.01 -7.77 13.06
CA GLU A 212 1.30 -6.52 12.81
C GLU A 212 -0.19 -6.65 13.18
N THR A 213 -0.71 -5.61 13.82
CA THR A 213 -2.16 -5.34 13.83
C THR A 213 -2.39 -3.92 13.35
N SER A 214 -3.46 -3.70 12.61
CA SER A 214 -3.80 -2.35 12.16
C SER A 214 -5.29 -2.11 12.09
N GLU A 215 -5.64 -0.85 12.21
CA GLU A 215 -6.97 -0.32 12.00
C GLU A 215 -6.93 0.71 10.88
N THR A 216 -7.89 0.66 9.97
CA THR A 216 -8.02 1.58 8.84
C THR A 216 -9.44 2.11 8.80
N TRP A 217 -9.60 3.41 8.94
CA TRP A 217 -10.88 4.12 8.81
C TRP A 217 -10.90 4.83 7.47
N PHE A 218 -11.84 4.52 6.59
CA PHE A 218 -11.89 5.09 5.24
C PHE A 218 -13.24 5.73 4.92
N ASP A 219 -13.18 6.91 4.27
CA ASP A 219 -14.37 7.55 3.74
C ASP A 219 -14.90 6.77 2.54
N SER A 220 -16.12 6.24 2.66
CA SER A 220 -16.75 5.49 1.58
C SER A 220 -17.09 6.32 0.34
N ASN A 221 -17.08 7.65 0.40
CA ASN A 221 -17.24 8.51 -0.77
C ASN A 221 -15.94 8.59 -1.60
N VAL A 222 -14.79 8.38 -0.95
CA VAL A 222 -13.45 8.50 -1.57
C VAL A 222 -12.85 7.15 -1.91
N ALA A 223 -13.12 6.12 -1.10
CA ALA A 223 -12.54 4.80 -1.24
C ALA A 223 -13.57 3.67 -1.10
N ARG A 224 -13.23 2.50 -1.65
CA ARG A 224 -13.93 1.22 -1.49
C ARG A 224 -12.93 0.18 -1.04
N PHE A 225 -13.32 -0.67 -0.09
CA PHE A 225 -12.60 -1.90 0.19
C PHE A 225 -12.96 -2.93 -0.90
N VAL A 226 -11.96 -3.41 -1.62
CA VAL A 226 -12.16 -4.34 -2.73
C VAL A 226 -11.36 -5.60 -2.50
N SER A 227 -12.04 -6.75 -2.44
CA SER A 227 -11.45 -8.08 -2.42
C SER A 227 -11.84 -8.82 -3.69
N ARG A 228 -10.86 -9.39 -4.40
CA ARG A 228 -11.08 -10.21 -5.58
C ARG A 228 -10.60 -11.61 -5.28
N MET A 229 -11.52 -12.56 -5.38
CA MET A 229 -11.23 -13.99 -5.25
C MET A 229 -11.17 -14.59 -6.67
N ARG A 230 -10.18 -15.44 -6.91
CA ARG A 230 -10.01 -16.19 -8.16
C ARG A 230 -10.03 -17.68 -7.86
#